data_330ce027eb028030fb718c4acf2f402c
#
_entry.id   330ce027eb028030fb718c4acf2f402c
#
_cell.length_a   1.000
_cell.length_b   1.000
_cell.length_c   1.000
_cell.angle_alpha   90.00
_cell.angle_beta   90.00
_cell.angle_gamma   90.00
#
_symmetry.space_group_name_H-M   'P 1'
#
loop_
_entity.id
_entity.type
_entity.pdbx_description
1 polymer ?
#
loop_
_entity_poly.entity_id
_entity_poly.type
_entity_poly.pdbx_seq_one_letter_code
_entity_poly.pdbx_strand_id
1 'polypeptide(L)'
;KDWKYPWGNEHAGCERAVVDDDGTGCGKRSTWPVCSKTTGNSEQGLCDMSGNVWEWTQDVYHDSYNGAPSDGSAWESPTGANRVNRGGSWKRDAGYVRSSDRDFHDPGYRSGHPGFRPAR
;
A
#
# COMPACT_ATOMS: atom_id res chain seq x y z
N LYS A 1 16.51 -3.77 -4.93
CA LYS A 1 16.59 -2.35 -5.27
C LYS A 1 16.14 -1.48 -4.11
N ASP A 2 16.88 -0.43 -3.82
CA ASP A 2 16.56 0.47 -2.70
C ASP A 2 15.64 1.62 -3.14
N TRP A 3 14.61 1.31 -3.90
CA TRP A 3 13.62 2.29 -4.34
C TRP A 3 12.61 2.59 -3.24
N LYS A 4 12.26 3.86 -3.13
CA LYS A 4 11.18 4.29 -2.22
C LYS A 4 9.81 3.79 -2.67
N TYR A 5 9.60 3.77 -3.96
CA TYR A 5 8.29 3.47 -4.57
C TYR A 5 8.45 2.41 -5.66
N PRO A 6 7.36 1.80 -6.09
CA PRO A 6 7.42 0.76 -7.13
C PRO A 6 8.04 1.21 -8.46
N TRP A 7 7.99 2.51 -8.76
CA TRP A 7 8.54 3.10 -10.00
C TRP A 7 9.95 3.66 -9.83
N GLY A 8 10.48 3.73 -8.62
CA GLY A 8 11.78 4.33 -8.33
C GLY A 8 11.73 5.33 -7.20
N ASN A 9 12.51 6.40 -7.31
CA ASN A 9 12.63 7.40 -6.24
C ASN A 9 11.97 8.75 -6.55
N GLU A 10 11.36 8.90 -7.72
CA GLU A 10 10.65 10.12 -8.09
C GLU A 10 9.45 10.34 -7.16
N HIS A 11 9.14 11.61 -6.90
CA HIS A 11 8.07 12.00 -5.98
C HIS A 11 6.74 11.30 -6.29
N ALA A 12 6.07 10.83 -5.24
CA ALA A 12 4.76 10.19 -5.35
C ALA A 12 3.65 11.26 -5.38
N GLY A 13 3.59 12.00 -6.47
CA GLY A 13 2.52 12.94 -6.73
C GLY A 13 1.37 12.31 -7.51
N CYS A 14 0.33 13.11 -7.79
CA CYS A 14 -0.89 12.64 -8.45
C CYS A 14 -0.67 12.10 -9.87
N GLU A 15 0.46 12.37 -10.49
CA GLU A 15 0.82 11.81 -11.80
C GLU A 15 1.14 10.31 -11.73
N ARG A 16 1.60 9.83 -10.56
CA ARG A 16 2.07 8.45 -10.36
C ARG A 16 1.19 7.63 -9.44
N ALA A 17 0.47 8.29 -8.54
CA ALA A 17 -0.33 7.59 -7.53
C ALA A 17 -1.53 8.43 -7.13
N VAL A 18 -2.57 7.77 -6.66
CA VAL A 18 -3.74 8.45 -6.06
C VAL A 18 -3.43 8.65 -4.59
N VAL A 19 -2.99 9.85 -4.25
CA VAL A 19 -2.52 10.22 -2.91
C VAL A 19 -3.05 11.60 -2.53
N ASP A 20 -2.88 11.98 -1.27
CA ASP A 20 -3.24 13.32 -0.81
C ASP A 20 -2.02 14.25 -0.89
N ASP A 21 -1.62 14.61 -2.10
CA ASP A 21 -0.44 15.43 -2.36
C ASP A 21 -0.67 16.92 -2.06
N ASP A 22 -1.90 17.40 -2.23
CA ASP A 22 -2.25 18.82 -2.14
C ASP A 22 -3.48 19.12 -1.26
N GLY A 23 -3.94 18.15 -0.48
CA GLY A 23 -5.14 18.27 0.33
C GLY A 23 -6.44 17.98 -0.40
N THR A 24 -6.37 17.63 -1.69
CA THR A 24 -7.56 17.37 -2.51
C THR A 24 -7.74 15.90 -2.91
N GLY A 25 -6.78 15.01 -2.54
CA GLY A 25 -6.82 13.61 -2.96
C GLY A 25 -6.82 13.48 -4.49
N CYS A 26 -5.91 14.17 -5.15
CA CYS A 26 -5.81 14.27 -6.62
C CYS A 26 -7.08 14.86 -7.26
N GLY A 27 -7.76 15.72 -6.53
CA GLY A 27 -8.94 16.45 -7.01
C GLY A 27 -10.27 15.77 -6.78
N LYS A 28 -10.30 14.50 -6.38
CA LYS A 28 -11.56 13.76 -6.19
C LYS A 28 -11.94 13.49 -4.74
N ARG A 29 -10.99 13.56 -3.82
CA ARG A 29 -11.18 13.19 -2.41
C ARG A 29 -11.84 11.80 -2.26
N SER A 30 -11.44 10.89 -3.12
CA SER A 30 -11.95 9.52 -3.16
C SER A 30 -10.97 8.63 -3.92
N THR A 31 -11.31 7.36 -4.00
CA THR A 31 -10.59 6.44 -4.89
C THR A 31 -10.77 6.85 -6.35
N TRP A 32 -9.83 6.42 -7.18
CA TRP A 32 -9.90 6.53 -8.64
C TRP A 32 -10.12 5.13 -9.24
N PRO A 33 -10.55 5.04 -10.50
CA PRO A 33 -10.59 3.75 -11.17
C PRO A 33 -9.23 3.06 -11.11
N VAL A 34 -9.23 1.74 -10.96
CA VAL A 34 -7.98 0.96 -10.89
C VAL A 34 -7.12 1.21 -12.13
N CYS A 35 -5.81 1.21 -11.91
CA CYS A 35 -4.83 1.39 -12.98
C CYS A 35 -4.92 2.73 -13.73
N SER A 36 -5.42 3.79 -13.07
CA SER A 36 -5.50 5.13 -13.66
C SER A 36 -4.15 5.82 -13.81
N LYS A 37 -3.15 5.45 -13.00
CA LYS A 37 -1.86 6.13 -12.91
C LYS A 37 -0.75 5.23 -13.46
N THR A 38 -0.70 5.05 -14.77
CA THR A 38 0.23 4.12 -15.41
C THR A 38 1.70 4.47 -15.22
N THR A 39 2.04 5.75 -15.03
CA THR A 39 3.42 6.17 -14.73
C THR A 39 3.89 5.76 -13.35
N GLY A 40 2.98 5.28 -12.50
CA GLY A 40 3.29 4.72 -11.19
C GLY A 40 3.36 3.20 -11.16
N ASN A 41 3.29 2.55 -12.30
CA ASN A 41 3.40 1.09 -12.36
C ASN A 41 4.79 0.61 -11.93
N SER A 42 4.85 -0.61 -11.37
CA SER A 42 6.12 -1.26 -11.10
C SER A 42 6.79 -1.72 -12.40
N GLU A 43 8.05 -2.14 -12.31
CA GLU A 43 8.76 -2.74 -13.46
C GLU A 43 8.02 -3.93 -14.06
N GLN A 44 7.29 -4.67 -13.22
CA GLN A 44 6.52 -5.85 -13.66
C GLN A 44 5.15 -5.46 -14.24
N GLY A 45 4.85 -4.16 -14.33
CA GLY A 45 3.59 -3.66 -14.85
C GLY A 45 2.43 -3.71 -13.86
N LEU A 46 2.68 -3.93 -12.57
CA LEU A 46 1.63 -3.91 -11.55
C LEU A 46 1.23 -2.46 -11.26
N CYS A 47 -0.06 -2.18 -11.31
CA CYS A 47 -0.59 -0.83 -11.10
C CYS A 47 -1.09 -0.65 -9.67
N ASP A 48 -1.19 0.63 -9.23
CA ASP A 48 -1.72 1.03 -7.92
C ASP A 48 -1.07 0.30 -6.74
N MET A 49 0.22 -0.03 -6.86
CA MET A 49 0.98 -0.61 -5.75
C MET A 49 1.22 0.41 -4.64
N SER A 50 1.14 1.69 -4.97
CA SER A 50 1.17 2.82 -4.03
C SER A 50 -0.02 3.72 -4.28
N GLY A 51 -0.73 4.08 -3.22
CA GLY A 51 -1.90 4.96 -3.29
C GLY A 51 -3.19 4.23 -3.64
N ASN A 52 -4.22 4.99 -3.87
CA ASN A 52 -5.60 4.60 -4.10
C ASN A 52 -6.23 4.02 -2.84
N VAL A 53 -6.03 2.75 -2.53
CA VAL A 53 -6.49 2.12 -1.29
C VAL A 53 -5.37 1.35 -0.61
N TRP A 54 -5.41 1.32 0.72
CA TRP A 54 -4.59 0.39 1.50
C TRP A 54 -4.97 -1.03 1.11
N GLU A 55 -3.99 -1.90 0.96
CA GLU A 55 -4.24 -3.28 0.54
C GLU A 55 -3.88 -4.24 1.66
N TRP A 56 -4.82 -5.11 2.00
CA TRP A 56 -4.60 -6.14 3.00
C TRP A 56 -3.52 -7.11 2.53
N THR A 57 -2.67 -7.51 3.48
CA THR A 57 -1.75 -8.62 3.28
C THR A 57 -2.13 -9.78 4.20
N GLN A 58 -1.56 -10.94 3.94
CA GLN A 58 -1.76 -12.12 4.78
C GLN A 58 -0.96 -12.04 6.09
N ASP A 59 0.03 -11.14 6.15
CA ASP A 59 0.91 -11.02 7.29
C ASP A 59 0.21 -10.48 8.53
N VAL A 60 0.50 -11.07 9.68
CA VAL A 60 0.19 -10.49 10.98
C VAL A 60 1.20 -9.37 11.26
N TYR A 61 0.73 -8.25 11.79
CA TYR A 61 1.59 -7.13 12.12
C TYR A 61 2.51 -7.47 13.29
N HIS A 62 3.80 -7.16 13.12
CA HIS A 62 4.82 -7.15 14.15
C HIS A 62 5.56 -5.83 14.06
N ASP A 63 5.97 -5.27 15.19
CA ASP A 63 6.64 -3.97 15.22
C ASP A 63 8.12 -4.03 14.81
N SER A 64 8.64 -5.23 14.57
CA SER A 64 9.98 -5.44 14.00
C SER A 64 9.97 -6.65 13.07
N TYR A 65 11.06 -6.85 12.34
CA TYR A 65 11.23 -8.04 11.47
C TYR A 65 11.98 -9.17 12.16
N ASN A 66 12.25 -9.05 13.47
CA ASN A 66 12.90 -10.13 14.23
C ASN A 66 12.01 -11.37 14.25
N GLY A 67 12.52 -12.49 13.74
CA GLY A 67 11.77 -13.74 13.63
C GLY A 67 10.90 -13.86 12.40
N ALA A 68 10.95 -12.88 11.47
CA ALA A 68 10.18 -12.94 10.23
C ALA A 68 10.61 -14.12 9.37
N PRO A 69 9.67 -14.76 8.63
CA PRO A 69 10.05 -15.76 7.64
C PRO A 69 11.01 -15.18 6.59
N SER A 70 12.00 -15.94 6.19
CA SER A 70 12.99 -15.53 5.20
C SER A 70 12.79 -16.19 3.84
N ASP A 71 11.77 -17.05 3.71
CA ASP A 71 11.49 -17.82 2.51
C ASP A 71 10.38 -17.24 1.64
N GLY A 72 9.88 -16.03 1.99
CA GLY A 72 8.79 -15.38 1.27
C GLY A 72 7.40 -15.82 1.71
N SER A 73 7.29 -16.75 2.67
CA SER A 73 5.98 -17.13 3.19
C SER A 73 5.37 -16.03 4.05
N ALA A 74 4.04 -16.05 4.19
CA ALA A 74 3.35 -15.09 5.06
C ALA A 74 3.66 -15.37 6.53
N TRP A 75 3.74 -14.28 7.29
CA TRP A 75 3.97 -14.33 8.74
C TRP A 75 2.62 -14.32 9.46
N GLU A 76 2.07 -15.50 9.73
CA GLU A 76 0.68 -15.66 10.17
C GLU A 76 0.50 -15.81 11.68
N SER A 77 1.58 -15.82 12.46
CA SER A 77 1.53 -15.98 13.90
C SER A 77 1.67 -14.64 14.62
N PRO A 78 0.92 -14.37 15.68
CA PRO A 78 -0.18 -15.17 16.25
C PRO A 78 -1.48 -14.98 15.47
N THR A 79 -2.33 -16.00 15.45
CA THR A 79 -3.64 -15.90 14.80
C THR A 79 -4.56 -14.93 15.55
N GLY A 80 -5.50 -14.29 14.82
CA GLY A 80 -6.46 -13.36 15.39
C GLY A 80 -5.90 -11.97 15.68
N ALA A 81 -4.61 -11.72 15.42
CA ALA A 81 -3.98 -10.42 15.60
C ALA A 81 -4.24 -9.48 14.42
N ASN A 82 -3.80 -8.22 14.54
CA ASN A 82 -3.90 -7.24 13.47
C ASN A 82 -3.14 -7.71 12.23
N ARG A 83 -3.69 -7.44 11.06
CA ARG A 83 -3.07 -7.74 9.76
C ARG A 83 -2.43 -6.49 9.18
N VAL A 84 -1.36 -6.70 8.40
CA VAL A 84 -0.62 -5.63 7.75
C VAL A 84 -1.39 -5.13 6.54
N ASN A 85 -1.43 -3.80 6.39
CA ASN A 85 -1.88 -3.11 5.19
C ASN A 85 -0.68 -2.44 4.55
N ARG A 86 -0.66 -2.38 3.24
CA ARG A 86 0.42 -1.79 2.47
C ARG A 86 -0.11 -0.86 1.38
N GLY A 87 0.78 0.01 0.90
CA GLY A 87 0.55 0.84 -0.27
C GLY A 87 0.01 2.23 -0.01
N GLY A 88 -0.50 2.51 1.20
CA GLY A 88 -1.16 3.77 1.49
C GLY A 88 -2.49 3.92 0.77
N SER A 89 -3.08 5.11 0.83
CA SER A 89 -4.39 5.36 0.23
C SER A 89 -4.49 6.77 -0.33
N TRP A 90 -5.62 7.07 -0.99
CA TRP A 90 -5.93 8.39 -1.53
C TRP A 90 -5.93 9.49 -0.47
N LYS A 91 -6.05 9.14 0.80
CA LYS A 91 -6.12 10.08 1.93
C LYS A 91 -4.77 10.30 2.61
N ARG A 92 -3.70 9.64 2.14
CA ARG A 92 -2.36 9.71 2.74
C ARG A 92 -1.38 10.39 1.81
N ASP A 93 -0.39 11.09 2.40
CA ASP A 93 0.67 11.74 1.63
C ASP A 93 1.75 10.75 1.17
N ALA A 94 2.73 11.28 0.43
CA ALA A 94 3.81 10.48 -0.16
C ALA A 94 4.59 9.63 0.85
N GLY A 95 4.68 10.07 2.11
CA GLY A 95 5.41 9.33 3.15
C GLY A 95 4.78 7.99 3.48
N TYR A 96 3.46 7.87 3.34
CA TYR A 96 2.71 6.65 3.67
C TYR A 96 2.59 5.68 2.51
N VAL A 97 2.99 6.07 1.29
CA VAL A 97 2.88 5.19 0.12
C VAL A 97 4.23 4.61 -0.32
N ARG A 98 5.27 4.81 0.49
CA ARG A 98 6.57 4.15 0.25
C ARG A 98 6.43 2.64 0.29
N SER A 99 7.22 1.95 -0.51
CA SER A 99 7.19 0.48 -0.57
C SER A 99 7.47 -0.18 0.77
N SER A 100 8.24 0.46 1.65
CA SER A 100 8.58 -0.06 2.97
C SER A 100 7.54 0.24 4.04
N ASP A 101 6.57 1.11 3.76
CA ASP A 101 5.59 1.53 4.77
C ASP A 101 4.59 0.42 5.05
N ARG A 102 4.25 0.27 6.33
CA ARG A 102 3.24 -0.70 6.79
C ARG A 102 2.26 0.01 7.73
N ASP A 103 1.01 -0.34 7.63
CA ASP A 103 -0.01 -0.03 8.63
C ASP A 103 -0.66 -1.33 9.07
N PHE A 104 -1.56 -1.27 10.02
CA PHE A 104 -2.20 -2.48 10.52
C PHE A 104 -3.60 -2.17 11.05
N HIS A 105 -4.47 -3.16 10.91
CA HIS A 105 -5.84 -3.09 11.43
C HIS A 105 -6.32 -4.49 11.80
N ASP A 106 -7.36 -4.55 12.65
CA ASP A 106 -8.11 -5.76 12.90
C ASP A 106 -8.69 -6.28 11.58
N PRO A 107 -8.69 -7.61 11.35
CA PRO A 107 -9.23 -8.16 10.09
C PRO A 107 -10.68 -7.78 9.78
N GLY A 108 -11.47 -7.42 10.79
CA GLY A 108 -12.84 -6.95 10.61
C GLY A 108 -12.99 -5.49 10.28
N TYR A 109 -11.87 -4.73 10.27
CA TYR A 109 -11.90 -3.28 10.01
C TYR A 109 -12.41 -2.98 8.60
N ARG A 110 -13.32 -2.01 8.53
CA ARG A 110 -13.89 -1.56 7.25
C ARG A 110 -13.88 -0.04 7.20
N SER A 111 -13.51 0.49 6.04
CA SER A 111 -13.58 1.94 5.75
C SER A 111 -13.50 2.14 4.25
N GLY A 112 -13.51 3.39 3.80
CA GLY A 112 -13.32 3.73 2.38
C GLY A 112 -11.87 3.68 1.92
N HIS A 113 -10.93 3.26 2.77
CA HIS A 113 -9.50 3.33 2.45
C HIS A 113 -8.83 1.98 2.19
N PRO A 114 -9.25 0.86 2.81
CA PRO A 114 -8.64 -0.44 2.51
C PRO A 114 -9.31 -1.15 1.35
N GLY A 115 -8.54 -2.00 0.71
CA GLY A 115 -8.98 -2.86 -0.37
C GLY A 115 -8.13 -4.12 -0.39
N PHE A 116 -8.17 -4.85 -1.48
CA PHE A 116 -7.39 -6.06 -1.62
C PHE A 116 -6.93 -6.26 -3.07
N ARG A 117 -5.88 -7.04 -3.21
CA ARG A 117 -5.34 -7.43 -4.51
C ARG A 117 -5.18 -8.95 -4.49
N PRO A 118 -5.90 -9.69 -5.36
CA PRO A 118 -5.70 -11.14 -5.44
C PRO A 118 -4.29 -11.46 -5.94
N ALA A 119 -3.67 -12.47 -5.33
CA ALA A 119 -2.41 -13.03 -5.80
C ALA A 119 -2.66 -14.40 -6.40
N ARG A 120 -1.80 -14.78 -7.34
CA ARG A 120 -1.88 -16.09 -8.00
C ARG A 120 -0.66 -16.93 -7.65
#